data_b07fe610810bf254c02b177fa7fe8ea8
#
_entry.id   b07fe610810bf254c02b177fa7fe8ea8
#
_cell.length_a   1.000
_cell.length_b   1.000
_cell.length_c   1.000
_cell.angle_alpha   90.00
_cell.angle_beta   90.00
_cell.angle_gamma   90.00
#
_symmetry.space_group_name_H-M   'P 1'
#
loop_
_entity.id
_entity.type
_entity.pdbx_description
1 polymer ?
#
loop_
_entity_poly.entity_id
_entity_poly.type
_entity_poly.pdbx_seq_one_letter_code
_entity_poly.pdbx_strand_id
1 'polypeptide(L)'
;MKISCLKSELVQALQIAGRSVANKPQTPILSGIYMRAEKDMLEIQATDYEIGVVLHIAAEIDAPGEVVVSGRYMQEVVRTLPEENVQLDYDKSTKILKISSGNSNFTLLSMNAEDFPKISRLQEGKTFKVRSVVLKELIRRTTFACATDETRPVFTGALLELEGDKVRMVATNSHRLALHEETIEEEQQEKCQYIIPKRVLEELQHIVAGEIPEEVTVSCTRSEMSFETERAYMTTRLIEGKYPDYRRAIPTDFATRVTLPTASFLSAVSRVGLIARSSEYNTIKLVFNMGEVHISSDNPIVGRAEETVKATIDGDDIDISFNASYLIDVLKVVNGDQFILMLNDSLKPAAVREPNNEDFVYIITPVRTKH
;
A
#
# COMPACT_ATOMS: atom_id res chain seq x y z
N MET A 1 23.03 2.82 27.46
CA MET A 1 22.45 1.67 26.73
C MET A 1 23.55 0.94 26.03
N LYS A 2 23.67 -0.37 26.22
CA LYS A 2 24.67 -1.16 25.49
C LYS A 2 24.06 -2.50 25.11
N ILE A 3 24.04 -2.81 23.79
CA ILE A 3 23.38 -3.98 23.24
C ILE A 3 24.16 -4.58 22.06
N SER A 4 23.86 -5.83 21.74
CA SER A 4 24.18 -6.43 20.46
C SER A 4 22.95 -7.10 19.81
N CYS A 5 22.84 -7.02 18.49
CA CYS A 5 21.73 -7.59 17.73
C CYS A 5 22.17 -8.01 16.32
N LEU A 6 21.32 -8.77 15.63
CA LEU A 6 21.55 -9.15 14.24
C LEU A 6 21.32 -7.96 13.30
N LYS A 7 22.27 -7.73 12.39
CA LYS A 7 22.18 -6.69 11.37
C LYS A 7 20.94 -6.86 10.48
N SER A 8 20.66 -8.07 10.04
CA SER A 8 19.51 -8.37 9.18
C SER A 8 18.19 -7.95 9.81
N GLU A 9 17.96 -8.26 11.11
CA GLU A 9 16.76 -7.84 11.84
C GLU A 9 16.71 -6.33 12.07
N LEU A 10 17.85 -5.73 12.44
CA LEU A 10 17.96 -4.29 12.65
C LEU A 10 17.71 -3.50 11.34
N VAL A 11 18.27 -3.94 10.21
CA VAL A 11 18.02 -3.33 8.88
C VAL A 11 16.54 -3.36 8.54
N GLN A 12 15.88 -4.52 8.69
CA GLN A 12 14.47 -4.68 8.38
C GLN A 12 13.59 -3.76 9.26
N ALA A 13 13.84 -3.74 10.55
CA ALA A 13 13.10 -2.88 11.48
C ALA A 13 13.31 -1.39 11.18
N LEU A 14 14.56 -0.98 10.93
CA LEU A 14 14.88 0.41 10.59
C LEU A 14 14.27 0.83 9.24
N GLN A 15 14.19 -0.08 8.26
CA GLN A 15 13.52 0.21 6.97
C GLN A 15 12.03 0.47 7.15
N ILE A 16 11.34 -0.31 7.99
CA ILE A 16 9.92 -0.10 8.29
C ILE A 16 9.75 1.20 9.10
N ALA A 17 10.49 1.37 10.20
CA ALA A 17 10.40 2.57 11.04
C ALA A 17 10.71 3.86 10.25
N GLY A 18 11.70 3.81 9.37
CA GLY A 18 12.12 4.98 8.60
C GLY A 18 11.11 5.52 7.60
N ARG A 19 10.10 4.72 7.22
CA ARG A 19 8.99 5.16 6.38
C ARG A 19 7.97 5.99 7.15
N SER A 20 7.94 5.83 8.48
CA SER A 20 7.09 6.60 9.40
C SER A 20 7.81 7.81 10.00
N VAL A 21 9.07 8.05 9.62
CA VAL A 21 9.83 9.26 9.99
C VAL A 21 9.40 10.43 9.10
N ALA A 22 9.18 11.59 9.70
CA ALA A 22 8.80 12.78 8.95
C ALA A 22 9.94 13.33 8.07
N ASN A 23 9.65 13.58 6.79
CA ASN A 23 10.56 14.23 5.86
C ASN A 23 10.48 15.76 6.03
N LYS A 24 11.50 16.40 6.61
CA LYS A 24 11.55 17.86 6.90
C LYS A 24 10.46 18.30 7.90
N PRO A 25 10.41 17.72 9.09
CA PRO A 25 9.39 18.06 10.08
C PRO A 25 9.61 19.46 10.64
N GLN A 26 8.53 20.14 11.02
CA GLN A 26 8.60 21.39 11.81
C GLN A 26 9.23 21.13 13.19
N THR A 27 9.00 19.94 13.74
CA THR A 27 9.56 19.47 15.00
C THR A 27 10.68 18.47 14.72
N PRO A 28 11.97 18.84 14.88
CA PRO A 28 13.13 18.04 14.47
C PRO A 28 13.16 16.61 15.01
N ILE A 29 12.61 16.38 16.22
CA ILE A 29 12.58 15.06 16.87
C ILE A 29 11.84 14.00 16.01
N LEU A 30 10.85 14.40 15.18
CA LEU A 30 10.12 13.51 14.30
C LEU A 30 10.96 12.98 13.11
N SER A 31 12.15 13.52 12.88
CA SER A 31 13.15 12.93 11.97
C SER A 31 13.98 11.83 12.64
N GLY A 32 13.76 11.61 13.93
CA GLY A 32 14.45 10.62 14.73
C GLY A 32 13.76 9.27 14.77
N ILE A 33 14.56 8.26 15.05
CA ILE A 33 14.09 6.94 15.48
C ILE A 33 14.43 6.80 16.95
N TYR A 34 13.40 6.52 17.75
CA TYR A 34 13.54 6.19 19.16
C TYR A 34 13.85 4.70 19.30
N MET A 35 14.83 4.37 20.11
CA MET A 35 15.22 3.00 20.44
C MET A 35 15.28 2.83 21.96
N ARG A 36 14.68 1.75 22.47
CA ARG A 36 14.72 1.38 23.90
C ARG A 36 15.13 -0.08 24.05
N ALA A 37 16.16 -0.30 24.82
CA ALA A 37 16.66 -1.63 25.15
C ALA A 37 16.19 -2.01 26.57
N GLU A 38 15.40 -3.08 26.66
CA GLU A 38 14.91 -3.59 27.94
C GLU A 38 14.71 -5.10 27.85
N LYS A 39 15.12 -5.83 28.90
CA LYS A 39 15.09 -7.29 28.98
C LYS A 39 15.97 -7.94 27.91
N ASP A 40 15.39 -8.51 26.86
CA ASP A 40 16.02 -9.20 25.74
C ASP A 40 15.56 -8.66 24.37
N MET A 41 14.96 -7.47 24.38
CA MET A 41 14.36 -6.85 23.20
C MET A 41 14.85 -5.43 22.99
N LEU A 42 15.09 -5.08 21.73
CA LEU A 42 15.22 -3.71 21.28
C LEU A 42 13.89 -3.26 20.67
N GLU A 43 13.24 -2.31 21.33
CA GLU A 43 12.07 -1.61 20.81
C GLU A 43 12.52 -0.44 19.95
N ILE A 44 11.94 -0.31 18.77
CA ILE A 44 12.23 0.73 17.78
C ILE A 44 10.92 1.46 17.45
N GLN A 45 10.87 2.78 17.64
CA GLN A 45 9.68 3.59 17.36
C GLN A 45 10.00 4.71 16.37
N ALA A 46 9.02 5.00 15.50
CA ALA A 46 9.02 6.16 14.63
C ALA A 46 7.59 6.70 14.45
N THR A 47 7.43 8.00 14.30
CA THR A 47 6.15 8.63 14.04
C THR A 47 6.29 9.99 13.37
N ASP A 48 5.29 10.37 12.60
CA ASP A 48 5.10 11.72 12.06
C ASP A 48 3.79 12.37 12.56
N TYR A 49 3.18 11.82 13.62
CA TYR A 49 1.87 12.10 14.20
C TYR A 49 0.66 11.55 13.42
N GLU A 50 0.82 11.18 12.16
CA GLU A 50 -0.25 10.54 11.39
C GLU A 50 -0.14 9.02 11.47
N ILE A 51 1.10 8.52 11.38
CA ILE A 51 1.46 7.12 11.51
C ILE A 51 2.40 6.97 12.70
N GLY A 52 2.15 5.99 13.53
CA GLY A 52 3.07 5.54 14.57
C GLY A 52 3.41 4.08 14.37
N VAL A 53 4.69 3.72 14.46
CA VAL A 53 5.16 2.33 14.35
C VAL A 53 6.05 1.99 15.53
N VAL A 54 5.78 0.83 16.15
CA VAL A 54 6.60 0.21 17.19
C VAL A 54 7.00 -1.17 16.71
N LEU A 55 8.28 -1.45 16.70
CA LEU A 55 8.85 -2.71 16.25
C LEU A 55 9.72 -3.30 17.37
N HIS A 56 9.75 -4.63 17.46
CA HIS A 56 10.55 -5.35 18.43
C HIS A 56 11.47 -6.33 17.71
N ILE A 57 12.75 -6.27 18.03
CA ILE A 57 13.75 -7.25 17.58
C ILE A 57 14.49 -7.84 18.77
N ALA A 58 14.97 -9.07 18.66
CA ALA A 58 15.80 -9.70 19.68
C ALA A 58 17.14 -8.97 19.83
N ALA A 59 17.59 -8.79 21.07
CA ALA A 59 18.87 -8.17 21.35
C ALA A 59 19.46 -8.72 22.66
N GLU A 60 20.77 -8.91 22.69
CA GLU A 60 21.50 -9.14 23.92
C GLU A 60 21.78 -7.79 24.59
N ILE A 61 21.36 -7.62 25.82
CA ILE A 61 21.39 -6.33 26.52
C ILE A 61 22.39 -6.38 27.68
N ASP A 62 23.55 -5.73 27.50
CA ASP A 62 24.55 -5.52 28.54
C ASP A 62 24.11 -4.41 29.52
N ALA A 63 23.49 -3.35 29.02
CA ALA A 63 22.98 -2.23 29.79
C ALA A 63 21.69 -1.68 29.17
N PRO A 64 20.56 -1.64 29.91
CA PRO A 64 19.30 -1.07 29.43
C PRO A 64 19.42 0.44 29.24
N GLY A 65 18.51 1.02 28.44
CA GLY A 65 18.45 2.46 28.23
C GLY A 65 17.69 2.82 26.95
N GLU A 66 17.65 4.10 26.67
CA GLU A 66 16.93 4.66 25.52
C GLU A 66 17.76 5.71 24.79
N VAL A 67 17.54 5.87 23.51
CA VAL A 67 18.21 6.87 22.67
C VAL A 67 17.33 7.23 21.47
N VAL A 68 17.41 8.49 21.01
CA VAL A 68 16.85 8.94 19.73
C VAL A 68 17.99 9.41 18.86
N VAL A 69 18.05 8.92 17.64
CA VAL A 69 19.03 9.33 16.63
C VAL A 69 18.35 9.61 15.30
N SER A 70 19.00 10.37 14.42
CA SER A 70 18.49 10.60 13.07
C SER A 70 18.19 9.28 12.36
N GLY A 71 16.91 9.09 11.96
CA GLY A 71 16.46 7.89 11.28
C GLY A 71 17.18 7.66 9.97
N ARG A 72 17.42 8.72 9.21
CA ARG A 72 18.15 8.64 7.94
C ARG A 72 19.57 8.11 8.12
N TYR A 73 20.35 8.72 8.99
CA TYR A 73 21.74 8.30 9.19
C TYR A 73 21.83 6.91 9.83
N MET A 74 20.95 6.59 10.76
CA MET A 74 20.91 5.26 11.36
C MET A 74 20.68 4.16 10.30
N GLN A 75 19.71 4.35 9.39
CA GLN A 75 19.45 3.41 8.31
C GLN A 75 20.64 3.30 7.33
N GLU A 76 21.19 4.44 6.89
CA GLU A 76 22.31 4.46 5.95
C GLU A 76 23.54 3.74 6.52
N VAL A 77 23.88 3.99 7.80
CA VAL A 77 25.01 3.36 8.48
C VAL A 77 24.79 1.87 8.62
N VAL A 78 23.67 1.44 9.25
CA VAL A 78 23.43 0.03 9.57
C VAL A 78 23.38 -0.83 8.30
N ARG A 79 22.79 -0.31 7.22
CA ARG A 79 22.74 -1.01 5.93
C ARG A 79 24.12 -1.35 5.37
N THR A 80 25.14 -0.51 5.61
CA THR A 80 26.48 -0.64 5.04
C THR A 80 27.46 -1.40 5.93
N LEU A 81 27.07 -1.79 7.16
CA LEU A 81 27.95 -2.52 8.07
C LEU A 81 28.42 -3.86 7.48
N PRO A 82 29.69 -4.26 7.75
CA PRO A 82 30.28 -5.43 7.10
C PRO A 82 29.86 -6.79 7.69
N GLU A 83 29.54 -6.85 8.99
CA GLU A 83 29.26 -8.10 9.70
C GLU A 83 27.84 -8.18 10.19
N GLU A 84 27.34 -9.40 10.43
CA GLU A 84 25.98 -9.66 10.89
C GLU A 84 25.76 -9.25 12.35
N ASN A 85 26.77 -9.22 13.18
CA ASN A 85 26.63 -8.73 14.56
C ASN A 85 26.88 -7.23 14.66
N VAL A 86 25.90 -6.50 15.18
CA VAL A 86 25.95 -5.05 15.38
C VAL A 86 25.89 -4.74 16.87
N GLN A 87 26.84 -3.94 17.34
CA GLN A 87 26.86 -3.43 18.70
C GLN A 87 26.44 -1.96 18.71
N LEU A 88 25.53 -1.60 19.62
CA LEU A 88 25.09 -0.24 19.87
C LEU A 88 25.47 0.13 21.30
N ASP A 89 26.28 1.18 21.49
CA ASP A 89 26.72 1.67 22.78
C ASP A 89 26.42 3.17 22.90
N TYR A 90 25.41 3.52 23.70
CA TYR A 90 24.99 4.90 23.94
C TYR A 90 25.43 5.41 25.31
N ASP A 91 26.20 6.48 25.26
CA ASP A 91 26.62 7.21 26.47
C ASP A 91 25.76 8.47 26.64
N LYS A 92 24.94 8.48 27.70
CA LYS A 92 24.04 9.61 28.05
C LYS A 92 24.81 10.88 28.40
N SER A 93 26.03 10.78 28.91
CA SER A 93 26.83 11.94 29.33
C SER A 93 27.39 12.73 28.15
N THR A 94 27.81 12.02 27.10
CA THR A 94 28.36 12.60 25.86
C THR A 94 27.29 12.79 24.78
N LYS A 95 26.10 12.18 24.97
CA LYS A 95 25.02 12.12 23.96
C LYS A 95 25.45 11.50 22.62
N ILE A 96 26.35 10.52 22.66
CA ILE A 96 26.89 9.83 21.50
C ILE A 96 26.44 8.37 21.50
N LEU A 97 25.83 7.94 20.38
CA LEU A 97 25.62 6.54 20.06
C LEU A 97 26.79 6.05 19.22
N LYS A 98 27.52 5.06 19.71
CA LYS A 98 28.54 4.31 18.95
C LYS A 98 27.90 3.08 18.32
N ILE A 99 28.21 2.84 17.05
CA ILE A 99 27.75 1.69 16.26
C ILE A 99 28.97 0.96 15.80
N SER A 100 29.12 -0.30 16.17
CA SER A 100 30.29 -1.10 15.84
C SER A 100 29.89 -2.43 15.17
N SER A 101 30.63 -2.82 14.13
CA SER A 101 30.48 -4.11 13.45
C SER A 101 31.82 -4.48 12.81
N GLY A 102 32.46 -5.58 13.27
CA GLY A 102 33.82 -5.93 12.89
C GLY A 102 34.79 -4.79 13.15
N ASN A 103 35.49 -4.36 12.11
CA ASN A 103 36.45 -3.24 12.18
C ASN A 103 35.82 -1.87 11.91
N SER A 104 34.52 -1.80 11.68
CA SER A 104 33.82 -0.56 11.37
C SER A 104 33.23 0.08 12.63
N ASN A 105 33.49 1.38 12.83
CA ASN A 105 32.99 2.15 13.95
C ASN A 105 32.43 3.47 13.48
N PHE A 106 31.19 3.75 13.87
CA PHE A 106 30.47 5.00 13.60
C PHE A 106 30.00 5.63 14.88
N THR A 107 29.80 6.95 14.85
CA THR A 107 29.20 7.69 15.96
C THR A 107 28.09 8.60 15.43
N LEU A 108 26.94 8.56 16.10
CA LEU A 108 25.82 9.45 15.83
C LEU A 108 25.51 10.29 17.08
N LEU A 109 25.23 11.56 16.88
CA LEU A 109 24.74 12.42 17.95
C LEU A 109 23.27 12.10 18.24
N SER A 110 22.92 11.97 19.52
CA SER A 110 21.54 11.75 19.92
C SER A 110 20.74 13.03 20.01
N MET A 111 19.45 12.92 19.78
CA MET A 111 18.43 13.90 20.14
C MET A 111 17.97 13.65 21.59
N ASN A 112 17.22 14.60 22.17
CA ASN A 112 16.66 14.40 23.50
C ASN A 112 15.48 13.41 23.47
N ALA A 113 15.62 12.27 24.11
CA ALA A 113 14.60 11.21 24.09
C ALA A 113 13.30 11.60 24.81
N GLU A 114 13.35 12.56 25.74
CA GLU A 114 12.18 13.06 26.47
C GLU A 114 11.20 13.83 25.54
N ASP A 115 11.73 14.40 24.46
CA ASP A 115 10.93 15.15 23.47
C ASP A 115 10.25 14.24 22.44
N PHE A 116 10.58 12.93 22.41
CA PHE A 116 9.99 11.99 21.47
C PHE A 116 8.55 11.64 21.85
N PRO A 117 7.58 11.82 20.96
CA PRO A 117 6.18 11.49 21.21
C PRO A 117 6.00 9.98 21.31
N LYS A 118 5.78 9.48 22.54
CA LYS A 118 5.59 8.05 22.78
C LYS A 118 4.29 7.56 22.12
N ILE A 119 4.39 6.48 21.37
CA ILE A 119 3.26 5.82 20.74
C ILE A 119 2.54 4.99 21.78
N SER A 120 1.28 5.36 22.05
CA SER A 120 0.41 4.63 22.98
C SER A 120 -0.41 3.59 22.24
N ARG A 121 -0.64 2.44 22.86
CA ARG A 121 -1.57 1.44 22.34
C ARG A 121 -3.01 1.95 22.50
N LEU A 122 -3.86 1.67 21.50
CA LEU A 122 -5.30 1.93 21.60
C LEU A 122 -5.87 1.05 22.72
N GLN A 123 -6.48 1.68 23.72
CA GLN A 123 -7.01 0.98 24.92
C GLN A 123 -8.50 0.63 24.77
N GLU A 124 -9.23 1.34 23.92
CA GLU A 124 -10.67 1.18 23.70
C GLU A 124 -10.94 1.09 22.20
N GLY A 125 -11.98 0.35 21.81
CA GLY A 125 -12.39 0.23 20.42
C GLY A 125 -12.93 -1.15 20.07
N LYS A 126 -13.47 -1.28 18.84
CA LYS A 126 -13.82 -2.58 18.28
C LYS A 126 -12.52 -3.26 17.84
N THR A 127 -12.41 -4.53 18.16
CA THR A 127 -11.25 -5.35 17.80
C THR A 127 -11.71 -6.54 16.98
N PHE A 128 -10.97 -6.89 15.94
CA PHE A 128 -11.16 -8.10 15.16
C PHE A 128 -9.81 -8.65 14.69
N LYS A 129 -9.82 -9.92 14.32
CA LYS A 129 -8.61 -10.60 13.86
C LYS A 129 -8.71 -10.91 12.38
N VAL A 130 -7.60 -10.73 11.69
CA VAL A 130 -7.50 -11.01 10.26
C VAL A 130 -6.12 -11.58 9.93
N ARG A 131 -6.07 -12.57 9.03
CA ARG A 131 -4.78 -13.12 8.61
C ARG A 131 -4.01 -12.09 7.76
N SER A 132 -2.70 -12.02 7.95
CA SER A 132 -1.81 -11.11 7.22
C SER A 132 -1.93 -11.24 5.70
N VAL A 133 -2.14 -12.47 5.20
CA VAL A 133 -2.35 -12.73 3.76
C VAL A 133 -3.63 -12.08 3.22
N VAL A 134 -4.70 -12.04 4.02
CA VAL A 134 -5.97 -11.38 3.66
C VAL A 134 -5.76 -9.86 3.56
N LEU A 135 -5.14 -9.25 4.56
CA LEU A 135 -4.81 -7.82 4.52
C LEU A 135 -3.91 -7.48 3.33
N LYS A 136 -2.90 -8.30 3.07
CA LYS A 136 -1.98 -8.13 1.94
C LYS A 136 -2.73 -8.13 0.61
N GLU A 137 -3.66 -9.06 0.40
CA GLU A 137 -4.46 -9.13 -0.84
C GLU A 137 -5.44 -7.94 -0.95
N LEU A 138 -6.16 -7.60 0.13
CA LEU A 138 -7.03 -6.43 0.14
C LEU A 138 -6.28 -5.16 -0.26
N ILE A 139 -5.12 -4.91 0.34
CA ILE A 139 -4.28 -3.73 0.06
C ILE A 139 -3.77 -3.77 -1.38
N ARG A 140 -3.13 -4.87 -1.80
CA ARG A 140 -2.52 -5.03 -3.11
C ARG A 140 -3.50 -4.79 -4.25
N ARG A 141 -4.74 -5.30 -4.08
CA ARG A 141 -5.77 -5.27 -5.12
C ARG A 141 -6.56 -3.97 -5.19
N THR A 142 -6.41 -3.06 -4.22
CA THR A 142 -7.29 -1.88 -4.18
C THR A 142 -6.56 -0.54 -4.07
N THR A 143 -5.51 -0.42 -3.27
CA THR A 143 -4.90 0.88 -2.91
C THR A 143 -4.38 1.69 -4.09
N PHE A 144 -3.99 1.04 -5.19
CA PHE A 144 -3.56 1.72 -6.41
C PHE A 144 -4.66 2.61 -7.03
N ALA A 145 -5.94 2.34 -6.71
CA ALA A 145 -7.06 3.11 -7.23
C ALA A 145 -7.39 4.36 -6.40
N CYS A 146 -6.76 4.58 -5.25
CA CYS A 146 -6.93 5.81 -4.47
C CYS A 146 -6.53 7.07 -5.27
N ALA A 147 -7.13 8.21 -4.93
CA ALA A 147 -6.73 9.50 -5.45
C ALA A 147 -5.36 9.93 -4.89
N THR A 148 -4.64 10.73 -5.68
CA THR A 148 -3.36 11.35 -5.28
C THR A 148 -3.51 12.82 -4.94
N ASP A 149 -4.63 13.44 -5.33
CA ASP A 149 -4.94 14.83 -5.01
C ASP A 149 -5.85 14.93 -3.78
N GLU A 150 -5.67 15.99 -3.01
CA GLU A 150 -6.36 16.22 -1.73
C GLU A 150 -7.67 17.00 -1.88
N THR A 151 -8.13 17.28 -3.09
CA THR A 151 -9.39 18.02 -3.32
C THR A 151 -10.60 17.28 -2.76
N ARG A 152 -10.52 15.95 -2.67
CA ARG A 152 -11.50 15.07 -2.04
C ARG A 152 -10.80 14.09 -1.09
N PRO A 153 -10.55 14.49 0.16
CA PRO A 153 -9.74 13.72 1.11
C PRO A 153 -10.20 12.27 1.31
N VAL A 154 -11.52 12.00 1.26
CA VAL A 154 -12.05 10.64 1.43
C VAL A 154 -11.56 9.67 0.36
N PHE A 155 -11.11 10.14 -0.80
CA PHE A 155 -10.56 9.29 -1.88
C PHE A 155 -9.05 9.11 -1.80
N THR A 156 -8.34 9.85 -0.94
CA THR A 156 -6.91 9.62 -0.69
C THR A 156 -6.65 8.40 0.20
N GLY A 157 -7.73 7.78 0.69
CA GLY A 157 -7.71 6.52 1.43
C GLY A 157 -8.60 5.46 0.80
N ALA A 158 -8.49 4.23 1.30
CA ALA A 158 -9.38 3.14 0.96
C ALA A 158 -10.39 2.90 2.08
N LEU A 159 -11.63 2.59 1.68
CA LEU A 159 -12.68 2.18 2.59
C LEU A 159 -12.47 0.72 2.99
N LEU A 160 -12.31 0.45 4.27
CA LEU A 160 -12.43 -0.88 4.85
C LEU A 160 -13.86 -1.04 5.37
N GLU A 161 -14.59 -2.03 4.85
CA GLU A 161 -15.96 -2.36 5.25
C GLU A 161 -16.00 -3.77 5.83
N LEU A 162 -16.61 -3.91 6.99
CA LEU A 162 -16.82 -5.19 7.68
C LEU A 162 -18.33 -5.44 7.78
N GLU A 163 -18.80 -6.62 7.37
CA GLU A 163 -20.22 -6.99 7.40
C GLU A 163 -20.36 -8.52 7.47
N GLY A 164 -20.83 -9.05 8.60
CA GLY A 164 -20.85 -10.49 8.84
C GLY A 164 -19.44 -11.07 8.86
N ASP A 165 -19.23 -12.13 8.10
CA ASP A 165 -17.92 -12.77 7.90
C ASP A 165 -17.11 -12.17 6.73
N LYS A 166 -17.59 -11.05 6.15
CA LYS A 166 -16.95 -10.40 4.99
C LYS A 166 -16.17 -9.15 5.37
N VAL A 167 -14.97 -9.07 4.85
CA VAL A 167 -14.15 -7.87 4.86
C VAL A 167 -13.94 -7.40 3.42
N ARG A 168 -14.26 -6.14 3.15
CA ARG A 168 -14.11 -5.52 1.83
C ARG A 168 -13.18 -4.34 1.91
N MET A 169 -12.34 -4.17 0.91
CA MET A 169 -11.60 -2.93 0.72
C MET A 169 -11.97 -2.31 -0.62
N VAL A 170 -12.26 -1.00 -0.60
CA VAL A 170 -12.68 -0.25 -1.78
C VAL A 170 -11.86 1.01 -1.91
N ALA A 171 -11.30 1.24 -3.09
CA ALA A 171 -10.58 2.48 -3.40
C ALA A 171 -11.06 3.07 -4.72
N THR A 172 -11.13 4.39 -4.80
CA THR A 172 -11.53 5.10 -6.03
C THR A 172 -10.92 6.50 -6.08
N ASN A 173 -10.70 6.99 -7.31
CA ASN A 173 -10.35 8.38 -7.58
C ASN A 173 -11.42 9.08 -8.45
N SER A 174 -12.64 8.51 -8.56
CA SER A 174 -13.76 8.91 -9.41
C SER A 174 -13.66 8.51 -10.89
N HIS A 175 -12.49 8.17 -11.40
CA HIS A 175 -12.29 7.69 -12.77
C HIS A 175 -12.08 6.18 -12.83
N ARG A 176 -11.75 5.58 -11.71
CA ARG A 176 -11.59 4.14 -11.51
C ARG A 176 -12.00 3.76 -10.10
N LEU A 177 -12.38 2.52 -9.92
CA LEU A 177 -12.71 1.93 -8.63
C LEU A 177 -12.18 0.50 -8.59
N ALA A 178 -11.50 0.14 -7.50
CA ALA A 178 -11.11 -1.23 -7.20
C ALA A 178 -11.84 -1.69 -5.94
N LEU A 179 -12.40 -2.89 -5.98
CA LEU A 179 -13.02 -3.56 -4.85
C LEU A 179 -12.49 -4.98 -4.75
N HIS A 180 -12.10 -5.37 -3.56
CA HIS A 180 -11.79 -6.76 -3.23
C HIS A 180 -12.46 -7.16 -1.93
N GLU A 181 -13.05 -8.35 -1.93
CA GLU A 181 -13.74 -8.96 -0.78
C GLU A 181 -12.99 -10.22 -0.36
N GLU A 182 -12.91 -10.44 0.94
CA GLU A 182 -12.35 -11.65 1.55
C GLU A 182 -13.23 -12.09 2.71
N THR A 183 -13.05 -13.33 3.14
CA THR A 183 -13.75 -13.87 4.32
C THR A 183 -12.82 -13.87 5.52
N ILE A 184 -13.33 -13.45 6.68
CA ILE A 184 -12.66 -13.53 7.98
C ILE A 184 -13.32 -14.58 8.86
N GLU A 185 -12.55 -15.13 9.81
CA GLU A 185 -13.04 -16.21 10.68
C GLU A 185 -14.01 -15.69 11.76
N GLU A 186 -13.88 -14.42 12.14
CA GLU A 186 -14.67 -13.80 13.19
C GLU A 186 -15.82 -12.98 12.61
N GLU A 187 -17.06 -13.44 12.79
CA GLU A 187 -18.25 -12.77 12.30
C GLU A 187 -18.50 -11.44 13.04
N GLN A 188 -18.66 -10.37 12.31
CA GLN A 188 -18.95 -9.05 12.85
C GLN A 188 -20.46 -8.81 12.95
N GLN A 189 -20.96 -8.59 14.16
CA GLN A 189 -22.39 -8.40 14.42
C GLN A 189 -22.94 -7.10 13.82
N GLU A 190 -22.09 -6.07 13.69
CA GLU A 190 -22.47 -4.77 13.17
C GLU A 190 -21.62 -4.38 11.97
N LYS A 191 -22.25 -3.80 10.97
CA LYS A 191 -21.54 -3.21 9.85
C LYS A 191 -20.68 -2.04 10.31
N CYS A 192 -19.38 -2.10 9.96
CA CYS A 192 -18.41 -1.06 10.27
C CYS A 192 -17.75 -0.57 8.98
N GLN A 193 -17.42 0.73 8.97
CA GLN A 193 -16.76 1.37 7.84
C GLN A 193 -15.67 2.32 8.34
N TYR A 194 -14.46 2.19 7.78
CA TYR A 194 -13.29 2.98 8.13
C TYR A 194 -12.57 3.42 6.86
N ILE A 195 -12.17 4.70 6.78
CA ILE A 195 -11.39 5.19 5.65
C ILE A 195 -9.94 5.29 6.11
N ILE A 196 -9.10 4.40 5.60
CA ILE A 196 -7.69 4.29 5.99
C ILE A 196 -6.85 5.02 4.94
N PRO A 197 -5.97 5.95 5.34
CA PRO A 197 -5.09 6.64 4.40
C PRO A 197 -4.28 5.65 3.55
N LYS A 198 -4.15 5.92 2.24
CA LYS A 198 -3.39 5.09 1.30
C LYS A 198 -1.98 4.81 1.80
N ARG A 199 -1.27 5.85 2.26
CA ARG A 199 0.10 5.75 2.77
C ARG A 199 0.23 4.72 3.90
N VAL A 200 -0.74 4.70 4.82
CA VAL A 200 -0.77 3.74 5.93
C VAL A 200 -0.89 2.30 5.41
N LEU A 201 -1.78 2.07 4.44
CA LEU A 201 -1.97 0.75 3.84
C LEU A 201 -0.71 0.28 3.10
N GLU A 202 -0.03 1.18 2.40
CA GLU A 202 1.24 0.88 1.74
C GLU A 202 2.35 0.52 2.75
N GLU A 203 2.41 1.19 3.91
CA GLU A 203 3.36 0.84 4.97
C GLU A 203 2.96 -0.45 5.70
N LEU A 204 1.67 -0.66 5.96
CA LEU A 204 1.16 -1.89 6.55
C LEU A 204 1.53 -3.11 5.70
N GLN A 205 1.52 -2.97 4.38
CA GLN A 205 1.91 -4.05 3.46
C GLN A 205 3.35 -4.54 3.69
N HIS A 206 4.26 -3.66 4.13
CA HIS A 206 5.64 -4.04 4.50
C HIS A 206 5.72 -4.76 5.85
N ILE A 207 4.83 -4.43 6.78
CA ILE A 207 4.75 -5.11 8.08
C ILE A 207 4.22 -6.53 7.91
N VAL A 208 3.15 -6.70 7.10
CA VAL A 208 2.50 -8.00 6.86
C VAL A 208 3.13 -8.80 5.71
N ALA A 209 4.30 -8.38 5.21
CA ALA A 209 4.96 -8.99 4.05
C ALA A 209 5.66 -10.33 4.34
N GLY A 210 5.68 -10.79 5.60
CA GLY A 210 6.31 -12.05 5.99
C GLY A 210 5.83 -13.26 5.17
N GLU A 211 6.70 -14.24 4.97
CA GLU A 211 6.38 -15.48 4.24
C GLU A 211 5.44 -16.39 5.04
N ILE A 212 5.50 -16.31 6.38
CA ILE A 212 4.67 -17.08 7.28
C ILE A 212 3.41 -16.26 7.57
N PRO A 213 2.20 -16.80 7.24
CA PRO A 213 0.97 -16.13 7.60
C PRO A 213 0.85 -15.97 9.12
N GLU A 214 0.64 -14.75 9.57
CA GLU A 214 0.41 -14.43 10.97
C GLU A 214 -0.98 -13.83 11.17
N GLU A 215 -1.49 -13.88 12.39
CA GLU A 215 -2.71 -13.22 12.79
C GLU A 215 -2.40 -11.75 13.10
N VAL A 216 -3.19 -10.85 12.53
CA VAL A 216 -3.12 -9.41 12.78
C VAL A 216 -4.35 -9.01 13.59
N THR A 217 -4.13 -8.48 14.77
CA THR A 217 -5.20 -7.88 15.58
C THR A 217 -5.40 -6.44 15.11
N VAL A 218 -6.61 -6.14 14.65
CA VAL A 218 -7.00 -4.79 14.21
C VAL A 218 -7.92 -4.20 15.26
N SER A 219 -7.54 -3.05 15.83
CA SER A 219 -8.36 -2.30 16.79
C SER A 219 -8.76 -0.96 16.20
N CYS A 220 -10.05 -0.61 16.33
CA CYS A 220 -10.63 0.55 15.67
C CYS A 220 -11.43 1.40 16.66
N THR A 221 -11.14 2.68 16.67
CA THR A 221 -11.99 3.71 17.29
C THR A 221 -12.71 4.50 16.19
N ARG A 222 -13.37 5.58 16.55
CA ARG A 222 -14.00 6.49 15.58
C ARG A 222 -12.98 7.25 14.71
N SER A 223 -11.79 7.53 15.26
CA SER A 223 -10.78 8.42 14.64
C SER A 223 -9.43 7.76 14.41
N GLU A 224 -9.20 6.59 14.99
CA GLU A 224 -7.90 5.92 14.94
C GLU A 224 -8.07 4.42 14.71
N MET A 225 -7.06 3.83 14.11
CA MET A 225 -6.96 2.39 13.88
C MET A 225 -5.56 1.90 14.22
N SER A 226 -5.46 0.69 14.74
CA SER A 226 -4.16 0.04 14.95
C SER A 226 -4.16 -1.37 14.39
N PHE A 227 -2.96 -1.81 14.03
CA PHE A 227 -2.66 -3.14 13.53
C PHE A 227 -1.54 -3.71 14.38
N GLU A 228 -1.75 -4.85 14.99
CA GLU A 228 -0.80 -5.49 15.88
C GLU A 228 -0.50 -6.91 15.42
N THR A 229 0.79 -7.21 15.27
CA THR A 229 1.35 -8.52 15.03
C THR A 229 2.25 -8.90 16.22
N GLU A 230 2.87 -10.07 16.18
CA GLU A 230 3.80 -10.49 17.24
C GLU A 230 4.99 -9.52 17.40
N ARG A 231 5.47 -8.93 16.27
CA ARG A 231 6.71 -8.12 16.25
C ARG A 231 6.48 -6.64 15.99
N ALA A 232 5.28 -6.25 15.60
CA ALA A 232 4.99 -4.89 15.18
C ALA A 232 3.64 -4.39 15.70
N TYR A 233 3.60 -3.13 16.08
CA TYR A 233 2.39 -2.37 16.33
C TYR A 233 2.40 -1.11 15.47
N MET A 234 1.36 -0.91 14.68
CA MET A 234 1.17 0.27 13.86
C MET A 234 -0.12 0.96 14.26
N THR A 235 -0.10 2.27 14.38
CA THR A 235 -1.29 3.08 14.62
C THR A 235 -1.41 4.20 13.61
N THR A 236 -2.65 4.61 13.30
CA THR A 236 -2.94 5.68 12.36
C THR A 236 -4.22 6.42 12.70
N ARG A 237 -4.29 7.67 12.27
CA ARG A 237 -5.55 8.41 12.20
C ARG A 237 -6.33 8.00 10.96
N LEU A 238 -7.65 7.90 11.11
CA LEU A 238 -8.58 7.64 10.01
C LEU A 238 -8.94 8.93 9.29
N ILE A 239 -9.26 8.83 8.00
CA ILE A 239 -9.79 9.97 7.25
C ILE A 239 -11.25 10.17 7.65
N GLU A 240 -11.57 11.36 8.15
CA GLU A 240 -12.94 11.72 8.50
C GLU A 240 -13.77 11.97 7.24
N GLY A 241 -15.03 11.52 7.29
CA GLY A 241 -16.00 11.77 6.22
C GLY A 241 -16.86 10.56 5.91
N LYS A 242 -17.77 10.75 4.94
CA LYS A 242 -18.62 9.67 4.42
C LYS A 242 -18.09 9.23 3.07
N TYR A 243 -17.71 7.97 2.95
CA TYR A 243 -17.34 7.39 1.65
C TYR A 243 -18.61 7.32 0.78
N PRO A 244 -18.53 7.71 -0.51
CA PRO A 244 -19.67 7.59 -1.42
C PRO A 244 -20.16 6.14 -1.57
N ASP A 245 -21.44 5.99 -1.91
CA ASP A 245 -22.01 4.67 -2.19
C ASP A 245 -21.43 4.12 -3.51
N TYR A 246 -20.34 3.40 -3.37
CA TYR A 246 -19.56 2.84 -4.48
C TYR A 246 -20.31 1.78 -5.28
N ARG A 247 -21.33 1.14 -4.68
CA ARG A 247 -22.13 0.09 -5.35
C ARG A 247 -22.84 0.63 -6.57
N ARG A 248 -23.22 1.92 -6.57
CA ARG A 248 -23.85 2.59 -7.71
C ARG A 248 -22.92 2.80 -8.90
N ALA A 249 -21.63 2.75 -8.67
CA ALA A 249 -20.63 2.89 -9.73
C ALA A 249 -20.33 1.57 -10.44
N ILE A 250 -20.80 0.44 -9.90
CA ILE A 250 -20.57 -0.89 -10.46
C ILE A 250 -21.72 -1.24 -11.38
N PRO A 251 -21.52 -1.33 -12.72
CA PRO A 251 -22.56 -1.75 -13.65
C PRO A 251 -22.99 -3.20 -13.37
N THR A 252 -24.28 -3.49 -13.56
CA THR A 252 -24.85 -4.83 -13.36
C THR A 252 -24.95 -5.61 -14.67
N ASP A 253 -25.07 -4.89 -15.79
CA ASP A 253 -25.28 -5.48 -17.12
C ASP A 253 -24.17 -5.07 -18.07
N PHE A 254 -23.79 -5.98 -18.96
CA PHE A 254 -22.75 -5.77 -19.95
C PHE A 254 -23.17 -6.43 -21.28
N ALA A 255 -23.00 -5.69 -22.40
CA ALA A 255 -23.35 -6.13 -23.74
C ALA A 255 -22.25 -7.00 -24.36
N THR A 256 -20.98 -6.70 -24.07
CA THR A 256 -19.83 -7.40 -24.64
C THR A 256 -18.87 -7.85 -23.55
N ARG A 257 -18.40 -9.10 -23.64
CA ARG A 257 -17.40 -9.70 -22.78
C ARG A 257 -16.18 -10.07 -23.61
N VAL A 258 -15.01 -9.60 -23.19
CA VAL A 258 -13.75 -9.85 -23.90
C VAL A 258 -12.79 -10.55 -22.96
N THR A 259 -12.44 -11.81 -23.27
CA THR A 259 -11.41 -12.55 -22.53
C THR A 259 -10.06 -12.33 -23.20
N LEU A 260 -9.10 -11.87 -22.42
CA LEU A 260 -7.77 -11.45 -22.87
C LEU A 260 -6.66 -12.14 -22.08
N PRO A 261 -5.53 -12.48 -22.71
CA PRO A 261 -4.34 -12.99 -22.01
C PRO A 261 -3.67 -11.85 -21.24
N THR A 262 -3.58 -11.98 -19.91
CA THR A 262 -3.12 -10.92 -18.98
C THR A 262 -1.74 -10.38 -19.35
N ALA A 263 -0.74 -11.26 -19.48
CA ALA A 263 0.65 -10.86 -19.70
C ALA A 263 0.86 -10.17 -21.07
N SER A 264 0.26 -10.73 -22.13
CA SER A 264 0.39 -10.18 -23.48
C SER A 264 -0.29 -8.82 -23.60
N PHE A 265 -1.50 -8.70 -23.05
CA PHE A 265 -2.24 -7.45 -23.06
C PHE A 265 -1.57 -6.36 -22.20
N LEU A 266 -1.10 -6.69 -21.00
CA LEU A 266 -0.32 -5.78 -20.16
C LEU A 266 0.93 -5.27 -20.89
N SER A 267 1.66 -6.16 -21.55
CA SER A 267 2.87 -5.79 -22.31
C SER A 267 2.55 -4.84 -23.47
N ALA A 268 1.50 -5.14 -24.25
CA ALA A 268 1.06 -4.31 -25.35
C ALA A 268 0.58 -2.91 -24.88
N VAL A 269 -0.30 -2.86 -23.88
CA VAL A 269 -0.77 -1.59 -23.28
C VAL A 269 0.41 -0.79 -22.70
N SER A 270 1.39 -1.45 -22.10
CA SER A 270 2.58 -0.78 -21.55
C SER A 270 3.43 -0.12 -22.63
N ARG A 271 3.63 -0.79 -23.81
CA ARG A 271 4.39 -0.21 -24.92
C ARG A 271 3.64 0.91 -25.62
N VAL A 272 2.36 0.69 -25.99
CA VAL A 272 1.52 1.74 -26.61
C VAL A 272 1.35 2.94 -25.66
N GLY A 273 1.22 2.67 -24.35
CA GLY A 273 1.15 3.68 -23.30
C GLY A 273 2.35 4.62 -23.22
N LEU A 274 3.53 4.25 -23.78
CA LEU A 274 4.69 5.16 -23.84
C LEU A 274 4.39 6.41 -24.67
N ILE A 275 3.68 6.25 -25.77
CA ILE A 275 3.27 7.37 -26.64
C ILE A 275 2.13 8.16 -25.98
N ALA A 276 1.22 7.47 -25.29
CA ALA A 276 0.08 8.08 -24.60
C ALA A 276 0.48 9.01 -23.45
N ARG A 277 1.61 8.77 -22.77
CA ARG A 277 2.05 9.54 -21.57
C ARG A 277 2.15 11.04 -21.80
N SER A 278 2.40 11.47 -23.03
CA SER A 278 2.52 12.90 -23.40
C SER A 278 1.17 13.51 -23.77
N SER A 279 0.07 12.74 -23.78
CA SER A 279 -1.29 13.24 -24.01
C SER A 279 -1.95 13.66 -22.68
N GLU A 280 -2.94 14.55 -22.76
CA GLU A 280 -3.62 15.15 -21.61
C GLU A 280 -4.17 14.11 -20.61
N TYR A 281 -4.65 12.95 -21.11
CA TYR A 281 -5.26 11.90 -20.28
C TYR A 281 -4.56 10.55 -20.41
N ASN A 282 -3.32 10.50 -20.90
CA ASN A 282 -2.59 9.24 -21.12
C ASN A 282 -3.46 8.20 -21.87
N THR A 283 -4.09 8.63 -22.97
CA THR A 283 -5.20 7.91 -23.62
C THR A 283 -4.71 6.90 -24.65
N ILE A 284 -5.20 5.68 -24.55
CA ILE A 284 -5.12 4.65 -25.61
C ILE A 284 -6.51 4.31 -26.12
N LYS A 285 -6.62 4.01 -27.40
CA LYS A 285 -7.84 3.51 -28.05
C LYS A 285 -7.75 2.00 -28.19
N LEU A 286 -8.83 1.31 -27.83
CA LEU A 286 -9.04 -0.12 -27.98
C LEU A 286 -10.16 -0.34 -28.97
N VAL A 287 -9.92 -1.15 -30.02
CA VAL A 287 -10.92 -1.57 -31.00
C VAL A 287 -11.02 -3.08 -30.94
N PHE A 288 -12.18 -3.58 -30.56
CA PHE A 288 -12.46 -5.01 -30.40
C PHE A 288 -13.26 -5.49 -31.60
N ASN A 289 -12.68 -6.35 -32.43
CA ASN A 289 -13.33 -6.98 -33.58
C ASN A 289 -12.61 -8.26 -33.98
N MET A 290 -13.28 -9.13 -34.73
CA MET A 290 -12.72 -10.31 -35.39
C MET A 290 -11.84 -11.20 -34.52
N GLY A 291 -12.09 -11.28 -33.20
CA GLY A 291 -11.32 -12.12 -32.29
C GLY A 291 -9.99 -11.54 -31.81
N GLU A 292 -9.80 -10.23 -31.96
CA GLU A 292 -8.61 -9.51 -31.54
C GLU A 292 -8.95 -8.11 -31.02
N VAL A 293 -8.01 -7.51 -30.30
CA VAL A 293 -8.06 -6.11 -29.89
C VAL A 293 -6.91 -5.34 -30.55
N HIS A 294 -7.24 -4.29 -31.27
CA HIS A 294 -6.28 -3.30 -31.77
C HIS A 294 -6.11 -2.19 -30.72
N ILE A 295 -4.89 -2.01 -30.26
CA ILE A 295 -4.50 -1.03 -29.25
C ILE A 295 -3.71 0.06 -29.95
N SER A 296 -4.15 1.30 -29.86
CA SER A 296 -3.44 2.41 -30.51
C SER A 296 -3.37 3.65 -29.64
N SER A 297 -2.33 4.44 -29.87
CA SER A 297 -2.19 5.80 -29.36
C SER A 297 -1.57 6.67 -30.43
N ASP A 298 -2.13 7.87 -30.60
CA ASP A 298 -1.64 8.88 -31.51
C ASP A 298 -1.36 10.18 -30.75
N ASN A 299 -0.14 10.67 -30.88
CA ASN A 299 0.28 11.93 -30.26
C ASN A 299 0.98 12.77 -31.34
N PRO A 300 0.45 13.95 -31.70
CA PRO A 300 0.95 14.76 -32.80
C PRO A 300 2.39 15.27 -32.61
N ILE A 301 2.92 15.22 -31.38
CA ILE A 301 4.26 15.68 -31.04
C ILE A 301 5.26 14.52 -31.00
N VAL A 302 4.82 13.36 -30.47
CA VAL A 302 5.72 12.22 -30.22
C VAL A 302 5.66 11.19 -31.33
N GLY A 303 4.45 10.91 -31.89
CA GLY A 303 4.22 9.92 -32.90
C GLY A 303 3.10 8.96 -32.57
N ARG A 304 3.06 7.80 -33.27
CA ARG A 304 2.00 6.81 -33.15
C ARG A 304 2.54 5.44 -32.74
N ALA A 305 1.75 4.70 -31.97
CA ALA A 305 2.00 3.30 -31.65
C ALA A 305 0.74 2.48 -31.88
N GLU A 306 0.90 1.25 -32.39
CA GLU A 306 -0.18 0.30 -32.62
C GLU A 306 0.30 -1.10 -32.28
N GLU A 307 -0.55 -1.87 -31.64
CA GLU A 307 -0.35 -3.29 -31.37
C GLU A 307 -1.68 -4.05 -31.46
N THR A 308 -1.59 -5.35 -31.70
CA THR A 308 -2.75 -6.24 -31.77
C THR A 308 -2.54 -7.42 -30.83
N VAL A 309 -3.57 -7.76 -30.06
CA VAL A 309 -3.58 -8.92 -29.16
C VAL A 309 -4.81 -9.77 -29.46
N LYS A 310 -4.64 -11.10 -29.53
CA LYS A 310 -5.76 -12.03 -29.69
C LYS A 310 -6.69 -11.98 -28.48
N ALA A 311 -7.98 -12.03 -28.74
CA ALA A 311 -9.03 -11.98 -27.72
C ALA A 311 -10.16 -12.97 -28.07
N THR A 312 -10.90 -13.41 -27.07
CA THR A 312 -12.19 -14.06 -27.28
C THR A 312 -13.29 -13.05 -26.98
N ILE A 313 -14.07 -12.71 -27.99
CA ILE A 313 -15.11 -11.68 -27.91
C ILE A 313 -16.47 -12.36 -27.93
N ASP A 314 -17.28 -12.07 -26.93
CA ASP A 314 -18.68 -12.49 -26.82
C ASP A 314 -19.54 -11.23 -26.72
N GLY A 315 -20.22 -10.89 -27.81
CA GLY A 315 -21.01 -9.67 -27.99
C GLY A 315 -20.60 -8.87 -29.26
N ASP A 316 -20.98 -7.61 -29.27
CA ASP A 316 -20.79 -6.71 -30.41
C ASP A 316 -19.38 -6.15 -30.48
N ASP A 317 -18.96 -5.77 -31.71
CA ASP A 317 -17.73 -4.99 -31.91
C ASP A 317 -17.84 -3.64 -31.20
N ILE A 318 -16.75 -3.19 -30.61
CA ILE A 318 -16.75 -1.95 -29.83
C ILE A 318 -15.41 -1.21 -29.88
N ASP A 319 -15.51 0.12 -29.97
CA ASP A 319 -14.41 1.07 -29.85
C ASP A 319 -14.52 1.82 -28.53
N ILE A 320 -13.45 1.83 -27.74
CA ILE A 320 -13.43 2.53 -26.45
C ILE A 320 -12.04 3.06 -26.14
N SER A 321 -11.96 4.18 -25.43
CA SER A 321 -10.68 4.77 -25.03
C SER A 321 -10.53 4.80 -23.51
N PHE A 322 -9.34 4.45 -23.00
CA PHE A 322 -9.04 4.46 -21.59
C PHE A 322 -7.70 5.16 -21.30
N ASN A 323 -7.55 5.57 -20.06
CA ASN A 323 -6.24 5.93 -19.53
C ASN A 323 -5.36 4.67 -19.42
N ALA A 324 -4.24 4.66 -20.13
CA ALA A 324 -3.32 3.50 -20.15
C ALA A 324 -2.79 3.12 -18.77
N SER A 325 -2.47 4.11 -17.91
CA SER A 325 -1.97 3.84 -16.56
C SER A 325 -3.01 3.11 -15.71
N TYR A 326 -4.29 3.43 -15.85
CA TYR A 326 -5.36 2.77 -15.09
C TYR A 326 -5.54 1.30 -15.48
N LEU A 327 -5.36 0.98 -16.77
CA LEU A 327 -5.34 -0.41 -17.23
C LEU A 327 -4.09 -1.14 -16.76
N ILE A 328 -2.91 -0.51 -16.85
CA ILE A 328 -1.65 -1.10 -16.40
C ILE A 328 -1.71 -1.44 -14.91
N ASP A 329 -2.27 -0.54 -14.09
CA ASP A 329 -2.33 -0.73 -12.65
C ASP A 329 -3.18 -1.96 -12.27
N VAL A 330 -4.37 -2.11 -12.84
CA VAL A 330 -5.22 -3.27 -12.55
C VAL A 330 -4.62 -4.57 -13.08
N LEU A 331 -4.02 -4.55 -14.27
CA LEU A 331 -3.42 -5.74 -14.88
C LEU A 331 -2.21 -6.30 -14.10
N LYS A 332 -1.55 -5.47 -13.30
CA LYS A 332 -0.46 -5.90 -12.40
C LYS A 332 -0.95 -6.66 -11.17
N VAL A 333 -2.23 -6.51 -10.82
CA VAL A 333 -2.80 -7.11 -9.61
C VAL A 333 -3.79 -8.23 -9.90
N VAL A 334 -4.27 -8.35 -11.14
CA VAL A 334 -5.09 -9.48 -11.60
C VAL A 334 -4.30 -10.78 -11.44
N ASN A 335 -4.95 -11.79 -10.88
CA ASN A 335 -4.40 -13.13 -10.76
C ASN A 335 -4.82 -13.99 -11.96
N GLY A 336 -3.90 -14.86 -12.41
CA GLY A 336 -4.14 -15.80 -13.49
C GLY A 336 -3.70 -15.31 -14.88
N ASP A 337 -3.76 -16.23 -15.83
CA ASP A 337 -3.25 -16.02 -17.20
C ASP A 337 -4.21 -15.19 -18.07
N GLN A 338 -5.46 -15.06 -17.66
CA GLN A 338 -6.52 -14.37 -18.40
C GLN A 338 -7.33 -13.49 -17.47
N PHE A 339 -7.90 -12.45 -18.03
CA PHE A 339 -8.92 -11.60 -17.39
C PHE A 339 -10.08 -11.34 -18.37
N ILE A 340 -11.20 -10.87 -17.83
CA ILE A 340 -12.40 -10.52 -18.60
C ILE A 340 -12.59 -9.01 -18.54
N LEU A 341 -12.60 -8.35 -19.70
CA LEU A 341 -13.03 -6.97 -19.83
C LEU A 341 -14.49 -6.95 -20.26
N MET A 342 -15.34 -6.32 -19.46
CA MET A 342 -16.79 -6.28 -19.66
C MET A 342 -17.18 -4.86 -20.07
N LEU A 343 -17.88 -4.74 -21.18
CA LEU A 343 -18.15 -3.48 -21.88
C LEU A 343 -19.63 -3.32 -22.20
N ASN A 344 -20.10 -2.08 -22.34
CA ASN A 344 -21.44 -1.74 -22.83
C ASN A 344 -21.37 -0.91 -24.11
N ASP A 345 -20.80 0.29 -24.01
CA ASP A 345 -20.60 1.22 -25.12
C ASP A 345 -19.35 2.08 -24.86
N SER A 346 -19.00 2.94 -25.80
CA SER A 346 -17.81 3.79 -25.75
C SER A 346 -17.81 4.84 -24.62
N LEU A 347 -18.93 5.07 -23.96
CA LEU A 347 -19.11 6.15 -22.98
C LEU A 347 -19.42 5.65 -21.56
N LYS A 348 -19.81 4.38 -21.41
CA LYS A 348 -20.14 3.79 -20.12
C LYS A 348 -18.92 3.14 -19.46
N PRO A 349 -18.89 3.10 -18.12
CA PRO A 349 -17.82 2.42 -17.40
C PRO A 349 -17.71 0.95 -17.78
N ALA A 350 -16.47 0.48 -17.93
CA ALA A 350 -16.13 -0.91 -18.14
C ALA A 350 -15.75 -1.58 -16.81
N ALA A 351 -15.88 -2.91 -16.74
CA ALA A 351 -15.41 -3.69 -15.61
C ALA A 351 -14.32 -4.67 -16.04
N VAL A 352 -13.31 -4.82 -15.19
CA VAL A 352 -12.31 -5.90 -15.24
C VAL A 352 -12.62 -6.90 -14.15
N ARG A 353 -12.68 -8.19 -14.51
CA ARG A 353 -12.87 -9.31 -13.59
C ARG A 353 -11.90 -10.44 -13.90
N GLU A 354 -11.72 -11.29 -12.94
CA GLU A 354 -10.99 -12.56 -13.09
C GLU A 354 -11.98 -13.67 -13.46
N PRO A 355 -11.60 -14.63 -14.32
CA PRO A 355 -12.44 -15.80 -14.57
C PRO A 355 -12.73 -16.58 -13.28
N ASN A 356 -13.99 -16.90 -13.02
CA ASN A 356 -14.44 -17.67 -11.85
C ASN A 356 -14.12 -17.04 -10.48
N ASN A 357 -13.90 -15.73 -10.43
CA ASN A 357 -13.68 -14.99 -9.19
C ASN A 357 -14.58 -13.75 -9.15
N GLU A 358 -15.55 -13.77 -8.24
CA GLU A 358 -16.49 -12.68 -8.04
C GLU A 358 -16.04 -11.69 -6.95
N ASP A 359 -15.03 -12.06 -6.17
CA ASP A 359 -14.57 -11.28 -5.00
C ASP A 359 -13.73 -10.06 -5.40
N PHE A 360 -13.27 -10.00 -6.67
CA PHE A 360 -12.54 -8.88 -7.22
C PHE A 360 -13.28 -8.23 -8.39
N VAL A 361 -13.44 -6.91 -8.33
CA VAL A 361 -13.94 -6.11 -9.44
C VAL A 361 -13.17 -4.79 -9.54
N TYR A 362 -12.83 -4.44 -10.77
CA TYR A 362 -12.27 -3.13 -11.07
C TYR A 362 -13.15 -2.44 -12.10
N ILE A 363 -13.48 -1.18 -11.85
CA ILE A 363 -14.27 -0.33 -12.75
C ILE A 363 -13.38 0.77 -13.28
N ILE A 364 -13.49 1.02 -14.59
CA ILE A 364 -12.75 2.09 -15.27
C ILE A 364 -13.69 2.89 -16.15
N THR A 365 -13.68 4.22 -16.00
CA THR A 365 -14.45 5.12 -16.87
C THR A 365 -13.67 5.39 -18.16
N PRO A 366 -14.32 5.37 -19.33
CA PRO A 366 -13.67 5.69 -20.59
C PRO A 366 -13.31 7.19 -20.67
N VAL A 367 -12.28 7.48 -21.45
CA VAL A 367 -11.88 8.84 -21.81
C VAL A 367 -12.70 9.25 -23.05
N ARG A 368 -13.37 10.39 -22.94
CA ARG A 368 -14.08 10.96 -24.12
C ARG A 368 -13.06 11.59 -25.06
N THR A 369 -12.84 10.95 -26.21
CA THR A 369 -12.05 11.53 -27.29
C THR A 369 -12.96 12.36 -28.20
N LYS A 370 -12.60 13.61 -28.45
CA LYS A 370 -13.25 14.39 -29.51
C LYS A 370 -12.84 13.78 -30.84
N HIS A 371 -13.80 13.33 -31.63
CA HIS A 371 -13.61 12.96 -33.02
C HIS A 371 -13.40 14.21 -33.87
#